data_641c008d8e66515eda42a5178893717d
#
_entry.id   641c008d8e66515eda42a5178893717d
#
_cell.length_a   1.000
_cell.length_b   1.000
_cell.length_c   1.000
_cell.angle_alpha   90.00
_cell.angle_beta   90.00
_cell.angle_gamma   90.00
#
_symmetry.space_group_name_H-M   'P 1'
#
loop_
_entity.id
_entity.type
_entity.pdbx_description
1 polymer ?
#
loop_
_entity_poly.entity_id
_entity_poly.type
_entity_poly.pdbx_seq_one_letter_code
_entity_poly.pdbx_strand_id
1 'polypeptide(L)'
;MKKLIILTCLFATLSVAASDPPEVSEKVLNAFNKTFVKATEVVWHETQNLFEASFKQSEIISRAIYDGNGNLLRTTRYYSQENLPIHILTKIQKKYAGKSIYGVTELSMDDGVSYHITLQDEKNWYVIESDSWGSLELTKKFKKA
;
A
#
# COMPACT_ATOMS: atom_id res chain seq x y z
N MET A 1 -54.08 -40.31 -8.53
CA MET A 1 -53.97 -38.85 -8.65
C MET A 1 -52.64 -38.41 -8.00
N LYS A 2 -51.59 -38.28 -8.79
CA LYS A 2 -50.23 -37.87 -8.29
C LYS A 2 -50.11 -36.37 -8.40
N LYS A 3 -50.05 -35.65 -7.26
CA LYS A 3 -49.84 -34.22 -7.23
C LYS A 3 -48.35 -33.91 -7.43
N LEU A 4 -48.01 -33.31 -8.56
CA LEU A 4 -46.65 -32.84 -8.89
C LEU A 4 -46.47 -31.46 -8.22
N ILE A 5 -45.63 -31.37 -7.22
CA ILE A 5 -45.26 -30.10 -6.57
C ILE A 5 -44.03 -29.55 -7.29
N ILE A 6 -44.22 -28.51 -8.10
CA ILE A 6 -43.13 -27.78 -8.76
C ILE A 6 -42.55 -26.80 -7.76
N LEU A 7 -41.33 -27.11 -7.28
CA LEU A 7 -40.57 -26.22 -6.40
C LEU A 7 -39.83 -25.18 -7.28
N THR A 8 -40.38 -23.98 -7.36
CA THR A 8 -39.77 -22.88 -8.08
C THR A 8 -38.62 -22.28 -7.24
N CYS A 9 -37.37 -22.63 -7.58
CA CYS A 9 -36.18 -22.00 -6.99
C CYS A 9 -36.06 -20.58 -7.50
N LEU A 10 -36.35 -19.60 -6.65
CA LEU A 10 -36.13 -18.20 -6.91
C LEU A 10 -34.62 -17.89 -6.75
N PHE A 11 -33.89 -17.85 -7.86
CA PHE A 11 -32.50 -17.35 -7.88
C PHE A 11 -32.52 -15.84 -7.68
N ALA A 12 -32.24 -15.38 -6.45
CA ALA A 12 -31.92 -14.00 -6.18
C ALA A 12 -30.52 -13.71 -6.74
N THR A 13 -30.44 -13.06 -7.90
CA THR A 13 -29.19 -12.53 -8.43
C THR A 13 -28.79 -11.33 -7.58
N LEU A 14 -27.78 -11.49 -6.72
CA LEU A 14 -27.11 -10.40 -6.05
C LEU A 14 -26.34 -9.60 -7.11
N SER A 15 -26.93 -8.50 -7.57
CA SER A 15 -26.22 -7.51 -8.37
C SER A 15 -25.17 -6.86 -7.48
N VAL A 16 -23.90 -7.23 -7.66
CA VAL A 16 -22.78 -6.46 -7.14
C VAL A 16 -22.79 -5.15 -7.93
N ALA A 17 -23.21 -4.08 -7.30
CA ALA A 17 -23.06 -2.75 -7.87
C ALA A 17 -21.57 -2.45 -7.94
N ALA A 18 -20.96 -2.60 -9.12
CA ALA A 18 -19.67 -2.01 -9.42
C ALA A 18 -19.87 -0.49 -9.35
N SER A 19 -19.25 0.16 -8.37
CA SER A 19 -19.20 1.62 -8.36
C SER A 19 -18.43 2.09 -9.60
N ASP A 20 -18.98 3.04 -10.33
CA ASP A 20 -18.28 3.67 -11.44
C ASP A 20 -16.92 4.20 -10.95
N PRO A 21 -15.85 4.10 -11.78
CA PRO A 21 -14.56 4.67 -11.42
C PRO A 21 -14.72 6.16 -11.16
N PRO A 22 -14.02 6.73 -10.14
CA PRO A 22 -14.15 8.12 -9.78
C PRO A 22 -13.76 9.02 -10.96
N GLU A 23 -14.47 10.15 -11.13
CA GLU A 23 -14.12 11.16 -12.11
C GLU A 23 -12.92 11.99 -11.61
N VAL A 24 -11.72 11.53 -11.93
CA VAL A 24 -10.49 12.20 -11.52
C VAL A 24 -10.27 13.46 -12.34
N SER A 25 -10.07 14.60 -11.67
CA SER A 25 -9.87 15.88 -12.35
C SER A 25 -8.61 15.88 -13.23
N GLU A 26 -8.65 16.65 -14.34
CA GLU A 26 -7.48 16.78 -15.23
C GLU A 26 -6.21 17.27 -14.50
N LYS A 27 -6.36 18.12 -13.49
CA LYS A 27 -5.23 18.60 -12.68
C LYS A 27 -4.52 17.46 -11.97
N VAL A 28 -5.29 16.56 -11.34
CA VAL A 28 -4.76 15.38 -10.64
C VAL A 28 -4.14 14.41 -11.62
N LEU A 29 -4.81 14.11 -12.74
CA LEU A 29 -4.27 13.22 -13.80
C LEU A 29 -2.96 13.76 -14.36
N ASN A 30 -2.88 15.04 -14.67
CA ASN A 30 -1.66 15.67 -15.18
C ASN A 30 -0.52 15.64 -14.18
N ALA A 31 -0.79 15.91 -12.90
CA ALA A 31 0.21 15.82 -11.83
C ALA A 31 0.73 14.39 -11.66
N PHE A 32 -0.17 13.40 -11.65
CA PHE A 32 0.19 11.99 -11.58
C PHE A 32 1.05 11.55 -12.77
N ASN A 33 0.60 11.79 -14.00
CA ASN A 33 1.31 11.37 -15.21
C ASN A 33 2.69 12.03 -15.35
N LYS A 34 2.85 13.25 -14.87
CA LYS A 34 4.13 13.96 -14.84
C LYS A 34 5.11 13.35 -13.82
N THR A 35 4.60 12.90 -12.70
CA THR A 35 5.42 12.37 -11.59
C THR A 35 5.74 10.89 -11.79
N PHE A 36 4.76 10.08 -12.21
CA PHE A 36 4.86 8.63 -12.31
C PHE A 36 4.78 8.14 -13.76
N VAL A 37 5.69 8.60 -14.59
CA VAL A 37 5.71 8.36 -16.05
C VAL A 37 5.68 6.87 -16.45
N LYS A 38 6.19 5.97 -15.58
CA LYS A 38 6.24 4.53 -15.83
C LYS A 38 5.23 3.74 -15.01
N ALA A 39 4.20 4.39 -14.47
CA ALA A 39 3.15 3.72 -13.72
C ALA A 39 2.33 2.80 -14.64
N THR A 40 2.04 1.61 -14.15
CA THR A 40 1.18 0.61 -14.79
C THR A 40 0.11 0.14 -13.79
N GLU A 41 -0.96 -0.50 -14.26
CA GLU A 41 -2.04 -1.03 -13.44
C GLU A 41 -2.65 0.04 -12.52
N VAL A 42 -2.88 1.24 -13.04
CA VAL A 42 -3.35 2.39 -12.25
C VAL A 42 -4.84 2.23 -11.96
N VAL A 43 -5.18 2.26 -10.66
CA VAL A 43 -6.56 2.25 -10.16
C VAL A 43 -6.76 3.47 -9.28
N TRP A 44 -7.84 4.21 -9.52
CA TRP A 44 -8.17 5.40 -8.77
C TRP A 44 -9.29 5.15 -7.76
N HIS A 45 -9.16 5.77 -6.59
CA HIS A 45 -10.19 5.86 -5.57
C HIS A 45 -10.34 7.32 -5.12
N GLU A 46 -11.57 7.74 -4.87
CA GLU A 46 -11.87 9.05 -4.31
C GLU A 46 -12.48 8.89 -2.93
N THR A 47 -12.01 9.66 -1.97
CA THR A 47 -12.58 9.73 -0.62
C THR A 47 -12.41 11.15 -0.09
N GLN A 48 -13.54 11.83 0.20
CA GLN A 48 -13.54 13.17 0.81
C GLN A 48 -12.67 14.20 0.04
N ASN A 49 -12.81 14.28 -1.28
CA ASN A 49 -12.00 15.14 -2.17
C ASN A 49 -10.48 14.81 -2.20
N LEU A 50 -10.08 13.65 -1.71
CA LEU A 50 -8.74 13.12 -1.91
C LEU A 50 -8.79 12.03 -2.99
N PHE A 51 -7.81 12.05 -3.87
CA PHE A 51 -7.66 11.11 -4.96
C PHE A 51 -6.47 10.20 -4.69
N GLU A 52 -6.73 8.92 -4.50
CA GLU A 52 -5.68 7.90 -4.34
C GLU A 52 -5.50 7.12 -5.64
N ALA A 53 -4.29 7.17 -6.20
CA ALA A 53 -3.85 6.26 -7.25
C ALA A 53 -3.11 5.07 -6.63
N SER A 54 -3.59 3.86 -6.86
CA SER A 54 -2.85 2.61 -6.62
C SER A 54 -2.26 2.14 -7.94
N PHE A 55 -0.96 1.85 -8.00
CA PHE A 55 -0.26 1.52 -9.25
C PHE A 55 0.99 0.68 -9.00
N LYS A 56 1.55 0.14 -10.07
CA LYS A 56 2.89 -0.47 -10.06
C LYS A 56 3.88 0.40 -10.83
N GLN A 57 5.10 0.46 -10.32
CA GLN A 57 6.23 1.05 -11.02
C GLN A 57 7.49 0.25 -10.69
N SER A 58 8.15 -0.32 -11.72
CA SER A 58 9.32 -1.20 -11.55
C SER A 58 9.06 -2.33 -10.53
N GLU A 59 7.93 -3.03 -10.67
CA GLU A 59 7.44 -4.10 -9.79
C GLU A 59 7.13 -3.68 -8.34
N ILE A 60 7.27 -2.41 -8.00
CA ILE A 60 6.94 -1.87 -6.69
C ILE A 60 5.46 -1.44 -6.69
N ILE A 61 4.68 -2.01 -5.76
CA ILE A 61 3.31 -1.56 -5.49
C ILE A 61 3.39 -0.22 -4.78
N SER A 62 2.69 0.77 -5.33
CA SER A 62 2.72 2.14 -4.84
C SER A 62 1.32 2.73 -4.74
N ARG A 63 1.16 3.69 -3.82
CA ARG A 63 -0.02 4.53 -3.71
C ARG A 63 0.40 5.98 -3.64
N ALA A 64 -0.31 6.84 -4.33
CA ALA A 64 -0.11 8.29 -4.30
C ALA A 64 -1.44 8.97 -3.99
N ILE A 65 -1.44 9.87 -3.01
CA ILE A 65 -2.62 10.62 -2.59
C ILE A 65 -2.44 12.07 -3.01
N TYR A 66 -3.45 12.60 -3.70
CA TYR A 66 -3.54 13.97 -4.17
C TYR A 66 -4.74 14.69 -3.56
N ASP A 67 -4.62 15.99 -3.39
CA ASP A 67 -5.80 16.84 -3.23
C ASP A 67 -6.47 17.15 -4.59
N GLY A 68 -7.64 17.79 -4.57
CA GLY A 68 -8.38 18.17 -5.79
C GLY A 68 -7.67 19.20 -6.68
N ASN A 69 -6.62 19.85 -6.19
CA ASN A 69 -5.80 20.79 -6.95
C ASN A 69 -4.62 20.13 -7.68
N GLY A 70 -4.40 18.83 -7.44
CA GLY A 70 -3.29 18.07 -8.00
C GLY A 70 -2.01 18.16 -7.18
N ASN A 71 -2.07 18.62 -5.92
CA ASN A 71 -0.92 18.57 -5.02
C ASN A 71 -0.75 17.13 -4.49
N LEU A 72 0.45 16.59 -4.65
CA LEU A 72 0.81 15.28 -4.09
C LEU A 72 1.02 15.42 -2.58
N LEU A 73 0.18 14.75 -1.79
CA LEU A 73 0.21 14.84 -0.33
C LEU A 73 1.05 13.73 0.31
N ARG A 74 0.97 12.52 -0.25
CA ARG A 74 1.67 11.35 0.27
C ARG A 74 1.91 10.31 -0.81
N THR A 75 3.07 9.68 -0.75
CA THR A 75 3.35 8.44 -1.47
C THR A 75 3.61 7.31 -0.48
N THR A 76 3.05 6.14 -0.73
CA THR A 76 3.34 4.91 0.01
C THR A 76 3.87 3.88 -0.97
N ARG A 77 5.01 3.25 -0.66
CA ARG A 77 5.64 2.21 -1.51
C ARG A 77 5.84 0.94 -0.69
N TYR A 78 5.53 -0.21 -1.28
CA TYR A 78 5.64 -1.52 -0.65
C TYR A 78 6.66 -2.36 -1.42
N TYR A 79 7.74 -2.76 -0.75
CA TYR A 79 8.82 -3.49 -1.39
C TYR A 79 9.59 -4.38 -0.39
N SER A 80 10.49 -5.18 -0.93
CA SER A 80 11.39 -6.04 -0.15
C SER A 80 12.71 -5.31 0.17
N GLN A 81 13.57 -5.96 0.95
CA GLN A 81 14.81 -5.36 1.47
C GLN A 81 15.76 -4.80 0.39
N GLU A 82 15.67 -5.27 -0.86
CA GLU A 82 16.54 -4.87 -1.97
C GLU A 82 16.42 -3.38 -2.33
N ASN A 83 15.25 -2.78 -2.04
CA ASN A 83 14.98 -1.38 -2.31
C ASN A 83 15.13 -0.48 -1.08
N LEU A 84 15.48 -1.05 0.10
CA LEU A 84 15.73 -0.28 1.31
C LEU A 84 17.08 0.44 1.19
N PRO A 85 17.20 1.72 1.59
CA PRO A 85 18.48 2.42 1.61
C PRO A 85 19.55 1.64 2.36
N ILE A 86 20.71 1.48 1.75
CA ILE A 86 21.78 0.57 2.24
C ILE A 86 22.22 0.88 3.68
N HIS A 87 22.25 2.15 4.07
CA HIS A 87 22.62 2.55 5.43
C HIS A 87 21.58 2.11 6.47
N ILE A 88 20.27 2.10 6.12
CA ILE A 88 19.19 1.58 6.98
C ILE A 88 19.29 0.06 7.06
N LEU A 89 19.43 -0.61 5.91
CA LEU A 89 19.58 -2.07 5.84
C LEU A 89 20.74 -2.55 6.73
N THR A 90 21.91 -1.93 6.62
CA THR A 90 23.09 -2.28 7.42
C THR A 90 22.84 -2.11 8.92
N LYS A 91 22.17 -1.03 9.33
CA LYS A 91 21.82 -0.80 10.74
C LYS A 91 20.82 -1.84 11.25
N ILE A 92 19.81 -2.21 10.43
CA ILE A 92 18.84 -3.27 10.76
C ILE A 92 19.56 -4.60 10.96
N GLN A 93 20.40 -5.00 10.02
CA GLN A 93 21.15 -6.27 10.09
C GLN A 93 22.04 -6.35 11.33
N LYS A 94 22.67 -5.24 11.72
CA LYS A 94 23.49 -5.16 12.92
C LYS A 94 22.68 -5.20 14.21
N LYS A 95 21.61 -4.39 14.31
CA LYS A 95 20.82 -4.23 15.55
C LYS A 95 19.88 -5.42 15.80
N TYR A 96 19.39 -6.04 14.72
CA TYR A 96 18.39 -7.12 14.76
C TYR A 96 18.94 -8.41 14.12
N ALA A 97 20.21 -8.74 14.42
CA ALA A 97 20.85 -9.97 13.93
C ALA A 97 19.96 -11.21 14.22
N GLY A 98 19.90 -12.14 13.28
CA GLY A 98 19.06 -13.35 13.38
C GLY A 98 17.58 -13.15 13.04
N LYS A 99 17.16 -11.94 12.62
CA LYS A 99 15.82 -11.69 12.08
C LYS A 99 15.89 -11.42 10.59
N SER A 100 14.86 -11.86 9.85
CA SER A 100 14.72 -11.56 8.42
C SER A 100 13.76 -10.40 8.21
N ILE A 101 14.01 -9.59 7.18
CA ILE A 101 13.06 -8.56 6.73
C ILE A 101 11.99 -9.26 5.91
N TYR A 102 10.73 -9.12 6.33
CA TYR A 102 9.56 -9.63 5.62
C TYR A 102 9.07 -8.64 4.55
N GLY A 103 9.12 -7.34 4.87
CA GLY A 103 8.68 -6.30 3.95
C GLY A 103 8.94 -4.91 4.49
N VAL A 104 8.92 -3.95 3.60
CA VAL A 104 9.14 -2.53 3.88
C VAL A 104 7.96 -1.73 3.33
N THR A 105 7.44 -0.82 4.15
CA THR A 105 6.52 0.24 3.75
C THR A 105 7.26 1.56 3.90
N GLU A 106 7.49 2.23 2.78
CA GLU A 106 8.06 3.58 2.73
C GLU A 106 6.92 4.59 2.61
N LEU A 107 6.93 5.61 3.46
CA LEU A 107 6.03 6.75 3.40
C LEU A 107 6.84 8.01 3.09
N SER A 108 6.41 8.73 2.06
CA SER A 108 6.99 10.01 1.65
C SER A 108 5.92 11.09 1.73
N MET A 109 6.20 12.15 2.47
CA MET A 109 5.37 13.33 2.65
C MET A 109 6.24 14.59 2.55
N ASP A 110 5.64 15.78 2.62
CA ASP A 110 6.38 17.04 2.53
C ASP A 110 7.43 17.22 3.62
N ASP A 111 7.22 16.64 4.80
CA ASP A 111 8.12 16.69 5.97
C ASP A 111 9.24 15.65 5.93
N GLY A 112 9.24 14.74 4.95
CA GLY A 112 10.30 13.76 4.76
C GLY A 112 9.85 12.35 4.44
N VAL A 113 10.79 11.42 4.60
CA VAL A 113 10.59 9.99 4.32
C VAL A 113 10.78 9.18 5.59
N SER A 114 9.85 8.28 5.85
CA SER A 114 9.91 7.28 6.92
C SER A 114 9.71 5.86 6.39
N TYR A 115 10.21 4.88 7.15
CA TYR A 115 10.17 3.48 6.78
C TYR A 115 9.58 2.66 7.91
N HIS A 116 8.57 1.85 7.61
CA HIS A 116 8.04 0.83 8.50
C HIS A 116 8.55 -0.53 8.01
N ILE A 117 9.46 -1.13 8.76
CA ILE A 117 10.16 -2.35 8.38
C ILE A 117 9.62 -3.49 9.23
N THR A 118 8.98 -4.46 8.60
CA THR A 118 8.49 -5.65 9.27
C THR A 118 9.58 -6.71 9.28
N LEU A 119 10.04 -7.06 10.49
CA LEU A 119 10.98 -8.17 10.70
C LEU A 119 10.26 -9.39 11.26
N GLN A 120 10.86 -10.56 11.07
CA GLN A 120 10.39 -11.80 11.64
C GLN A 120 11.54 -12.70 12.11
N ASP A 121 11.25 -13.50 13.13
CA ASP A 121 11.98 -14.72 13.47
C ASP A 121 10.99 -15.91 13.50
N GLU A 122 11.41 -17.06 14.02
CA GLU A 122 10.56 -18.26 14.07
C GLU A 122 9.26 -18.05 14.89
N LYS A 123 9.29 -17.18 15.89
CA LYS A 123 8.20 -17.05 16.90
C LYS A 123 7.47 -15.72 16.86
N ASN A 124 8.08 -14.67 16.32
CA ASN A 124 7.57 -13.32 16.48
C ASN A 124 7.68 -12.50 15.19
N TRP A 125 6.81 -11.50 15.16
CA TRP A 125 6.86 -10.35 14.26
C TRP A 125 7.33 -9.11 15.03
N TYR A 126 8.05 -8.23 14.32
CA TYR A 126 8.54 -6.96 14.86
C TYR A 126 8.27 -5.87 13.83
N VAL A 127 7.77 -4.73 14.27
CA VAL A 127 7.65 -3.53 13.43
C VAL A 127 8.67 -2.53 13.91
N ILE A 128 9.58 -2.16 13.02
CA ILE A 128 10.61 -1.16 13.24
C ILE A 128 10.26 0.07 12.43
N GLU A 129 10.24 1.22 13.05
CA GLU A 129 10.18 2.51 12.37
C GLU A 129 11.59 3.06 12.19
N SER A 130 11.83 3.67 11.03
CA SER A 130 13.07 4.37 10.72
C SER A 130 12.78 5.69 10.05
N ASP A 131 13.51 6.73 10.41
CA ASP A 131 13.60 7.96 9.63
C ASP A 131 14.57 7.80 8.45
N SER A 132 14.68 8.82 7.62
CA SER A 132 15.60 8.85 6.48
C SER A 132 17.09 8.80 6.88
N TRP A 133 17.42 9.07 8.14
CA TRP A 133 18.78 8.99 8.69
C TRP A 133 19.12 7.61 9.24
N GLY A 134 18.12 6.74 9.36
CA GLY A 134 18.27 5.39 9.88
C GLY A 134 18.29 5.34 11.41
N SER A 135 17.57 6.22 12.09
CA SER A 135 17.23 6.04 13.50
C SER A 135 16.21 4.92 13.59
N LEU A 136 16.47 3.90 14.42
CA LEU A 136 15.63 2.69 14.47
C LEU A 136 14.90 2.59 15.79
N GLU A 137 13.58 2.54 15.75
CA GLU A 137 12.69 2.33 16.88
C GLU A 137 11.86 1.05 16.71
N LEU A 138 11.80 0.21 17.75
CA LEU A 138 10.89 -0.93 17.81
C LEU A 138 9.53 -0.46 18.31
N THR A 139 8.54 -0.38 17.42
CA THR A 139 7.20 0.12 17.76
C THR A 139 6.24 -0.98 18.14
N LYS A 140 6.36 -2.18 17.54
CA LYS A 140 5.47 -3.33 17.84
C LYS A 140 6.24 -4.65 17.82
N LYS A 141 5.81 -5.56 18.73
CA LYS A 141 6.22 -6.95 18.74
C LYS A 141 5.00 -7.82 19.07
N PHE A 142 4.77 -8.89 18.31
CA PHE A 142 3.70 -9.84 18.54
C PHE A 142 4.10 -11.24 18.11
N LYS A 143 3.47 -12.25 18.74
CA LYS A 143 3.73 -13.65 18.41
C LYS A 143 3.09 -14.02 17.07
N LYS A 144 3.73 -14.93 16.36
CA LYS A 144 3.11 -15.63 15.23
C LYS A 144 2.03 -16.58 15.75
N ALA A 145 0.94 -16.72 14.97
CA ALA A 145 -0.12 -17.69 15.24
C ALA A 145 0.40 -19.11 15.00
#